data_eb342f70219c229d06be94a644421620
#
_entry.id   eb342f70219c229d06be94a644421620
#
_cell.length_a   1.000
_cell.length_b   1.000
_cell.length_c   1.000
_cell.angle_alpha   90.00
_cell.angle_beta   90.00
_cell.angle_gamma   90.00
#
_symmetry.space_group_name_H-M   'P 1'
#
loop_
_entity.id
_entity.type
_entity.pdbx_description
1 polymer ?
#
loop_
_entity_poly.entity_id
_entity_poly.type
_entity_poly.pdbx_seq_one_letter_code
_entity_poly.pdbx_strand_id
1 'polypeptide(L)'
;MRVLIVEDETMIAMTIEDALLDAGCEVVGIAGTLPEAQILIERERPAAVTLDGNLNGTLTGPVAKQLNELAIRYMVVTGYVELTLTDPLLAQAPVIQKPFTHQGLTRAAAQHFC
;
A
#
# COMPACT_ATOMS: atom_id res chain seq x y z
N MET A 1 -0.85 14.78 1.88
CA MET A 1 -1.50 13.58 2.45
C MET A 1 -0.44 12.66 3.03
N ARG A 2 -0.67 12.18 4.23
CA ARG A 2 0.25 11.29 4.94
C ARG A 2 0.00 9.85 4.50
N VAL A 3 1.02 9.18 3.96
CA VAL A 3 0.90 7.83 3.40
C VAL A 3 1.90 6.89 4.05
N LEU A 4 1.44 5.70 4.42
CA LEU A 4 2.29 4.61 4.88
C LEU A 4 2.50 3.64 3.72
N ILE A 5 3.73 3.14 3.57
CA ILE A 5 4.07 2.13 2.57
C ILE A 5 4.23 0.79 3.28
N VAL A 6 3.51 -0.24 2.81
CA VAL A 6 3.65 -1.62 3.29
C VAL A 6 4.23 -2.45 2.15
N GLU A 7 5.52 -2.75 2.24
CA GLU A 7 6.29 -3.41 1.19
C GLU A 7 7.53 -4.05 1.79
N ASP A 8 7.77 -5.34 1.53
CA ASP A 8 8.91 -6.06 2.09
C ASP A 8 10.21 -5.91 1.28
N GLU A 9 10.13 -5.52 0.01
CA GLU A 9 11.32 -5.30 -0.82
C GLU A 9 11.74 -3.85 -0.75
N THR A 10 12.91 -3.59 -0.14
CA THR A 10 13.42 -2.24 0.10
C THR A 10 13.49 -1.38 -1.16
N MET A 11 14.00 -1.95 -2.27
CA MET A 11 14.12 -1.19 -3.52
C MET A 11 12.77 -0.80 -4.10
N ILE A 12 11.79 -1.68 -4.00
CA ILE A 12 10.44 -1.39 -4.47
C ILE A 12 9.80 -0.33 -3.57
N ALA A 13 9.97 -0.46 -2.25
CA ALA A 13 9.47 0.53 -1.29
C ALA A 13 10.03 1.93 -1.61
N MET A 14 11.32 2.03 -1.94
CA MET A 14 11.93 3.30 -2.30
C MET A 14 11.37 3.86 -3.60
N THR A 15 11.09 3.01 -4.57
CA THR A 15 10.48 3.42 -5.83
C THR A 15 9.06 3.95 -5.59
N ILE A 16 8.30 3.27 -4.72
CA ILE A 16 6.96 3.72 -4.33
C ILE A 16 7.05 5.07 -3.61
N GLU A 17 8.01 5.23 -2.71
CA GLU A 17 8.22 6.48 -1.98
C GLU A 17 8.48 7.64 -2.94
N ASP A 18 9.37 7.45 -3.90
CA ASP A 18 9.68 8.49 -4.89
C ASP A 18 8.43 8.91 -5.67
N ALA A 19 7.62 7.95 -6.09
CA ALA A 19 6.40 8.23 -6.83
C ALA A 19 5.36 8.98 -5.98
N LEU A 20 5.24 8.61 -4.70
CA LEU A 20 4.32 9.28 -3.78
C LEU A 20 4.77 10.71 -3.49
N LEU A 21 6.07 10.94 -3.31
CA LEU A 21 6.61 12.28 -3.11
C LEU A 21 6.34 13.16 -4.32
N ASP A 22 6.50 12.63 -5.53
CA ASP A 22 6.18 13.36 -6.76
C ASP A 22 4.69 13.66 -6.89
N ALA A 23 3.83 12.86 -6.28
CA ALA A 23 2.39 13.12 -6.25
C ALA A 23 1.99 14.12 -5.15
N GLY A 24 2.95 14.63 -4.38
CA GLY A 24 2.70 15.59 -3.32
C GLY A 24 2.35 14.95 -1.97
N CYS A 25 2.57 13.66 -1.81
CA CYS A 25 2.32 12.97 -0.55
C CYS A 25 3.50 13.06 0.40
N GLU A 26 3.23 12.92 1.69
CA GLU A 26 4.26 12.75 2.72
C GLU A 26 4.29 11.27 3.10
N VAL A 27 5.46 10.64 3.12
CA VAL A 27 5.61 9.23 3.52
C VAL A 27 5.96 9.19 5.00
N VAL A 28 5.08 8.58 5.79
CA VAL A 28 5.24 8.55 7.26
C VAL A 28 5.95 7.30 7.77
N GLY A 29 6.18 6.33 6.91
CA GLY A 29 6.94 5.14 7.26
C GLY A 29 6.85 4.07 6.19
N ILE A 30 7.70 3.07 6.35
CA ILE A 30 7.74 1.88 5.49
C ILE A 30 7.73 0.66 6.40
N ALA A 31 6.75 -0.22 6.21
CA ALA A 31 6.62 -1.46 6.97
C ALA A 31 6.89 -2.65 6.05
N GLY A 32 7.74 -3.57 6.48
CA GLY A 32 8.11 -4.74 5.69
C GLY A 32 7.45 -6.05 6.15
N THR A 33 6.72 -6.03 7.27
CA THR A 33 6.05 -7.21 7.82
C THR A 33 4.64 -6.87 8.25
N LEU A 34 3.78 -7.88 8.39
CA LEU A 34 2.42 -7.67 8.87
C LEU A 34 2.38 -7.03 10.26
N PRO A 35 3.10 -7.56 11.27
CA PRO A 35 3.07 -6.92 12.60
C PRO A 35 3.54 -5.48 12.60
N GLU A 36 4.60 -5.18 11.85
CA GLU A 36 5.13 -3.83 11.73
C GLU A 36 4.11 -2.89 11.10
N ALA A 37 3.44 -3.35 10.03
CA ALA A 37 2.39 -2.58 9.36
C ALA A 37 1.24 -2.27 10.32
N GLN A 38 0.79 -3.27 11.07
CA GLN A 38 -0.31 -3.10 12.02
C GLN A 38 0.03 -2.10 13.12
N ILE A 39 1.26 -2.16 13.63
CA ILE A 39 1.74 -1.23 14.67
C ILE A 39 1.80 0.19 14.13
N LEU A 40 2.37 0.37 12.93
CA LEU A 40 2.52 1.70 12.33
C LEU A 40 1.17 2.32 11.95
N ILE A 41 0.21 1.52 11.49
CA ILE A 41 -1.13 2.01 11.19
C ILE A 41 -1.80 2.57 12.45
N GLU A 42 -1.72 1.84 13.55
CA GLU A 42 -2.30 2.30 14.83
C GLU A 42 -1.61 3.53 15.36
N ARG A 43 -0.29 3.58 15.28
CA ARG A 43 0.50 4.68 15.85
C ARG A 43 0.42 5.94 15.00
N GLU A 44 0.58 5.81 13.68
CA GLU A 44 0.69 6.97 12.79
C GLU A 44 -0.65 7.44 12.23
N ARG A 45 -1.64 6.56 12.19
CA ARG A 45 -2.97 6.84 11.61
C ARG A 45 -2.83 7.58 10.29
N PRO A 46 -2.20 6.96 9.27
CA PRO A 46 -2.01 7.62 7.97
C PRO A 46 -3.35 7.91 7.30
N ALA A 47 -3.34 8.86 6.37
CA ALA A 47 -4.52 9.17 5.57
C ALA A 47 -4.76 8.11 4.49
N ALA A 48 -3.69 7.46 4.04
CA ALA A 48 -3.76 6.41 3.02
C ALA A 48 -2.58 5.44 3.16
N VAL A 49 -2.70 4.27 2.56
CA VAL A 49 -1.68 3.22 2.60
C VAL A 49 -1.48 2.62 1.21
N THR A 50 -0.23 2.45 0.78
CA THR A 50 0.06 1.54 -0.32
C THR A 50 0.35 0.18 0.29
N LEU A 51 -0.38 -0.83 -0.14
CA LEU A 51 -0.36 -2.15 0.48
C LEU A 51 0.06 -3.21 -0.51
N ASP A 52 1.21 -3.85 -0.27
CA ASP A 52 1.58 -5.03 -1.04
C ASP A 52 0.56 -6.14 -0.70
N GLY A 53 0.03 -6.78 -1.72
CA GLY A 53 -0.93 -7.87 -1.53
C GLY A 53 -0.32 -9.10 -0.89
N ASN A 54 0.99 -9.25 -0.97
CA ASN A 54 1.72 -10.41 -0.47
C ASN A 54 3.06 -9.99 0.13
N LEU A 55 3.21 -10.20 1.44
CA LEU A 55 4.45 -9.95 2.17
C LEU A 55 5.12 -11.28 2.48
N ASN A 56 6.20 -11.61 1.74
CA ASN A 56 6.97 -12.84 1.96
C ASN A 56 6.09 -14.10 2.00
N GLY A 57 5.13 -14.20 1.07
CA GLY A 57 4.23 -15.35 0.99
C GLY A 57 2.96 -15.24 1.83
N THR A 58 2.79 -14.16 2.59
CA THR A 58 1.60 -13.96 3.43
C THR A 58 0.71 -12.88 2.82
N LEU A 59 -0.55 -13.21 2.55
CA LEU A 59 -1.52 -12.23 2.07
C LEU A 59 -1.82 -11.19 3.14
N THR A 60 -2.02 -9.95 2.71
CA THR A 60 -2.17 -8.80 3.61
C THR A 60 -3.62 -8.45 3.93
N GLY A 61 -4.54 -9.40 3.75
CA GLY A 61 -5.94 -9.23 4.13
C GLY A 61 -6.16 -8.70 5.55
N PRO A 62 -5.43 -9.22 6.57
CA PRO A 62 -5.57 -8.69 7.93
C PRO A 62 -5.27 -7.21 8.05
N VAL A 63 -4.30 -6.69 7.28
CA VAL A 63 -4.01 -5.26 7.26
C VAL A 63 -5.14 -4.49 6.57
N ALA A 64 -5.65 -5.02 5.45
CA ALA A 64 -6.79 -4.40 4.75
C ALA A 64 -8.01 -4.33 5.67
N LYS A 65 -8.25 -5.36 6.47
CA LYS A 65 -9.34 -5.37 7.44
C LYS A 65 -9.16 -4.25 8.47
N GLN A 66 -7.97 -4.11 9.02
CA GLN A 66 -7.65 -3.03 9.96
C GLN A 66 -7.90 -1.66 9.34
N LEU A 67 -7.45 -1.46 8.10
CA LEU A 67 -7.63 -0.20 7.39
C LEU A 67 -9.12 0.12 7.18
N ASN A 68 -9.92 -0.88 6.81
CA ASN A 68 -11.36 -0.69 6.66
C ASN A 68 -12.01 -0.31 7.97
N GLU A 69 -11.63 -0.94 9.06
CA GLU A 69 -12.17 -0.62 10.40
C GLU A 69 -11.85 0.81 10.83
N LEU A 70 -10.70 1.33 10.40
CA LEU A 70 -10.26 2.69 10.69
C LEU A 70 -10.70 3.70 9.64
N ALA A 71 -11.40 3.27 8.59
CA ALA A 71 -11.81 4.10 7.45
C ALA A 71 -10.62 4.75 6.74
N ILE A 72 -9.49 4.05 6.68
CA ILE A 72 -8.29 4.49 5.97
C ILE A 72 -8.30 3.88 4.57
N ARG A 73 -8.16 4.72 3.55
CA ARG A 73 -8.11 4.24 2.16
C ARG A 73 -6.77 3.59 1.85
N TYR A 74 -6.77 2.64 0.93
CA TYR A 74 -5.55 1.96 0.54
C TYR A 74 -5.60 1.58 -0.95
N MET A 75 -4.42 1.40 -1.51
CA MET A 75 -4.20 0.96 -2.88
C MET A 75 -3.27 -0.23 -2.82
N VAL A 76 -3.64 -1.32 -3.51
CA VAL A 76 -2.86 -2.56 -3.49
C VAL A 76 -1.84 -2.52 -4.63
N VAL A 77 -0.57 -2.80 -4.30
CA VAL A 77 0.52 -2.87 -5.28
C VAL A 77 1.12 -4.27 -5.21
N THR A 78 0.92 -5.08 -6.24
CA THR A 78 1.27 -6.50 -6.16
C THR A 78 1.69 -7.09 -7.50
N GLY A 79 2.61 -8.07 -7.44
CA GLY A 79 2.95 -8.92 -8.58
C GLY A 79 2.06 -10.16 -8.68
N TYR A 80 1.20 -10.39 -7.69
CA TYR A 80 0.36 -11.59 -7.57
C TYR A 80 -1.11 -11.21 -7.67
N VAL A 81 -1.50 -10.59 -8.79
CA VAL A 81 -2.85 -10.03 -8.95
C VAL A 81 -3.94 -11.08 -8.76
N GLU A 82 -3.81 -12.25 -9.40
CA GLU A 82 -4.80 -13.29 -9.29
C GLU A 82 -4.96 -13.79 -7.87
N LEU A 83 -3.84 -14.04 -7.17
CA LEU A 83 -3.86 -14.48 -5.78
C LEU A 83 -4.44 -13.41 -4.86
N THR A 84 -4.08 -12.15 -5.11
CA THR A 84 -4.60 -11.00 -4.35
C THR A 84 -6.11 -10.87 -4.49
N LEU A 85 -6.64 -11.10 -5.69
CA LEU A 85 -8.08 -10.98 -5.94
C LEU A 85 -8.91 -12.09 -5.30
N THR A 86 -8.27 -13.13 -4.76
CA THR A 86 -8.99 -14.15 -3.98
C THR A 86 -9.42 -13.65 -2.61
N ASP A 87 -8.82 -12.55 -2.14
CA ASP A 87 -9.21 -11.94 -0.87
C ASP A 87 -10.14 -10.76 -1.15
N PRO A 88 -11.41 -10.82 -0.72
CA PRO A 88 -12.38 -9.74 -1.01
C PRO A 88 -11.94 -8.37 -0.51
N LEU A 89 -11.21 -8.31 0.60
CA LEU A 89 -10.75 -7.04 1.17
C LEU A 89 -9.68 -6.39 0.30
N LEU A 90 -8.83 -7.19 -0.33
CA LEU A 90 -7.82 -6.68 -1.25
C LEU A 90 -8.42 -6.38 -2.62
N ALA A 91 -9.41 -7.17 -3.04
CA ALA A 91 -10.04 -7.02 -4.36
C ALA A 91 -10.89 -5.75 -4.49
N GLN A 92 -11.36 -5.19 -3.37
CA GLN A 92 -12.21 -3.99 -3.40
C GLN A 92 -11.44 -2.68 -3.57
N ALA A 93 -10.12 -2.70 -3.41
CA ALA A 93 -9.28 -1.52 -3.53
C ALA A 93 -8.70 -1.41 -4.95
N PRO A 94 -8.24 -0.22 -5.36
CA PRO A 94 -7.47 -0.12 -6.61
C PRO A 94 -6.24 -1.01 -6.56
N VAL A 95 -5.95 -1.71 -7.66
CA VAL A 95 -4.82 -2.64 -7.75
C VAL A 95 -3.85 -2.15 -8.81
N ILE A 96 -2.59 -2.00 -8.43
CA ILE A 96 -1.49 -1.67 -9.34
C ILE A 96 -0.62 -2.91 -9.48
N GLN A 97 -0.47 -3.40 -10.71
CA GLN A 97 0.34 -4.59 -10.96
C GLN A 97 1.82 -4.26 -11.06
N LYS A 98 2.65 -5.04 -10.39
CA LYS A 98 4.11 -4.99 -10.58
C LYS A 98 4.49 -5.76 -11.85
N PRO A 99 5.51 -5.33 -12.60
CA PRO A 99 6.23 -4.06 -12.41
C PRO A 99 5.37 -2.86 -12.85
N PHE A 100 5.51 -1.76 -12.14
CA PHE A 100 4.83 -0.51 -12.47
C PHE A 100 5.84 0.54 -12.93
N THR A 101 5.36 1.58 -13.63
CA THR A 101 6.20 2.73 -13.95
C THR A 101 6.07 3.78 -12.86
N HIS A 102 7.10 4.62 -12.71
CA HIS A 102 7.06 5.75 -11.79
C HIS A 102 5.85 6.64 -12.07
N GLN A 103 5.66 7.02 -13.35
CA GLN A 103 4.54 7.86 -13.77
C GLN A 103 3.19 7.19 -13.50
N GLY A 104 3.09 5.89 -13.75
CA GLY A 104 1.85 5.15 -13.50
C GLY A 104 1.46 5.17 -12.04
N LEU A 105 2.41 4.98 -11.15
CA LEU A 105 2.14 4.98 -9.72
C LEU A 105 1.85 6.40 -9.21
N THR A 106 2.60 7.40 -9.69
CA THR A 106 2.34 8.80 -9.34
C THR A 106 0.93 9.21 -9.74
N ARG A 107 0.50 8.82 -10.94
CA ARG A 107 -0.85 9.10 -11.44
C ARG A 107 -1.92 8.40 -10.61
N ALA A 108 -1.69 7.13 -10.28
CA ALA A 108 -2.62 6.37 -9.45
C ALA A 108 -2.77 6.99 -8.07
N ALA A 109 -1.66 7.42 -7.45
CA ALA A 109 -1.70 8.10 -6.15
C ALA A 109 -2.48 9.40 -6.24
N ALA A 110 -2.27 10.20 -7.29
CA ALA A 110 -3.00 11.44 -7.48
C ALA A 110 -4.50 11.18 -7.67
N GLN A 111 -4.86 10.11 -8.37
CA GLN A 111 -6.26 9.75 -8.63
C GLN A 111 -6.97 9.22 -7.40
N HIS A 112 -6.32 8.37 -6.61
CA HIS A 112 -6.97 7.62 -5.53
C HIS A 112 -6.71 8.19 -4.13
N PHE A 113 -5.62 8.93 -3.95
CA PHE A 113 -5.23 9.47 -2.64
C PHE A 113 -5.46 10.99 -2.52
N CYS A 114 -5.49 11.68 -3.65
CA CYS A 114 -5.67 13.15 -3.64
C CYS A 114 -6.99 13.59 -4.32
#